data_cf8d2c80b3909ab4e9278805a486e1cf
#
_entry.id   cf8d2c80b3909ab4e9278805a486e1cf
#
_cell.length_a   1.000
_cell.length_b   1.000
_cell.length_c   1.000
_cell.angle_alpha   90.00
_cell.angle_beta   90.00
_cell.angle_gamma   90.00
#
_symmetry.space_group_name_H-M   'P 1'
#
loop_
_entity.id
_entity.type
_entity.pdbx_description
1 polymer ?
#
loop_
_entity_poly.entity_id
_entity_poly.type
_entity_poly.pdbx_seq_one_letter_code
_entity_poly.pdbx_strand_id
1 'polypeptide(L)'
;MDIDLSIITINYNGLNDTLLLIESIPFNDKMEVIVVDNASNNEEAEQISKRFPDVKVIKSDKNLGFAGGNNLGIKASKGKYLFLINNDTYFEEFNVQALIDRLNSDSNIGIVCPKIRFAWPPQPIQFAGYTPLSNITIRNQAIGFGEEDHGQYETAHTTPYAHGAAMLIKREAIDKVGLMPECYFLYYEELDWSMMFTRAGYQIWYEPKCTVFHKESQATGQNSPLRTYYITRNRLRLVKRNYQGLIKWLSYCYLIGLVGSRDILKHLIFGRSHHLKATLTGIRNF
;
A
#
# COMPACT_ATOMS: atom_id res chain seq x y z
N MET A 1 1.52 1.05 -30.17
CA MET A 1 2.29 -0.04 -29.51
C MET A 1 1.48 -0.49 -28.30
N ASP A 2 1.44 -1.79 -28.03
CA ASP A 2 0.76 -2.28 -26.84
C ASP A 2 1.64 -2.06 -25.63
N ILE A 3 1.08 -1.43 -24.60
CA ILE A 3 1.77 -1.22 -23.32
C ILE A 3 1.68 -2.49 -22.49
N ASP A 4 2.84 -3.01 -22.09
CA ASP A 4 2.92 -4.21 -21.25
C ASP A 4 2.81 -3.86 -19.76
N LEU A 5 3.49 -2.78 -19.31
CA LEU A 5 3.59 -2.37 -17.91
C LEU A 5 3.12 -0.94 -17.69
N SER A 6 2.19 -0.73 -16.76
CA SER A 6 1.84 0.58 -16.23
C SER A 6 2.36 0.72 -14.81
N ILE A 7 3.27 1.66 -14.58
CA ILE A 7 3.74 2.04 -13.25
C ILE A 7 2.86 3.18 -12.77
N ILE A 8 2.20 3.01 -11.63
CA ILE A 8 1.22 3.94 -11.08
C ILE A 8 1.69 4.40 -9.71
N THR A 9 1.82 5.69 -9.54
CA THR A 9 2.17 6.30 -8.25
C THR A 9 1.25 7.47 -7.92
N ILE A 10 1.09 7.75 -6.63
CA ILE A 10 0.28 8.85 -6.13
C ILE A 10 1.21 9.91 -5.57
N ASN A 11 1.09 11.14 -6.06
CA ASN A 11 1.72 12.30 -5.45
C ASN A 11 0.72 13.05 -4.58
N TYR A 12 1.11 13.38 -3.35
CA TYR A 12 0.38 14.30 -2.47
C TYR A 12 1.35 15.10 -1.61
N ASN A 13 1.66 16.32 -2.03
CA ASN A 13 2.65 17.20 -1.41
C ASN A 13 4.03 16.52 -1.24
N GLY A 14 4.45 15.71 -2.22
CA GLY A 14 5.65 14.88 -2.17
C GLY A 14 6.51 14.99 -3.42
N LEU A 15 6.55 16.17 -4.06
CA LEU A 15 7.22 16.42 -5.34
C LEU A 15 8.62 15.80 -5.42
N ASN A 16 9.49 16.09 -4.46
CA ASN A 16 10.88 15.65 -4.52
C ASN A 16 11.01 14.11 -4.50
N ASP A 17 10.17 13.43 -3.72
CA ASP A 17 10.14 11.98 -3.67
C ASP A 17 9.61 11.40 -4.98
N THR A 18 8.55 11.98 -5.53
CA THR A 18 7.99 11.58 -6.83
C THR A 18 9.01 11.75 -7.96
N LEU A 19 9.78 12.84 -7.98
CA LEU A 19 10.82 13.07 -8.98
C LEU A 19 11.92 12.00 -8.87
N LEU A 20 12.39 11.67 -7.66
CA LEU A 20 13.40 10.63 -7.42
C LEU A 20 12.92 9.24 -7.83
N LEU A 21 11.66 8.89 -7.56
CA LEU A 21 11.09 7.64 -8.04
C LEU A 21 11.14 7.59 -9.57
N ILE A 22 10.64 8.62 -10.25
CA ILE A 22 10.60 8.65 -11.72
C ILE A 22 12.02 8.55 -12.31
N GLU A 23 13.00 9.25 -11.74
CA GLU A 23 14.41 9.19 -12.16
C GLU A 23 15.02 7.79 -12.04
N SER A 24 14.53 6.97 -11.11
CA SER A 24 15.02 5.59 -10.92
C SER A 24 14.40 4.56 -11.88
N ILE A 25 13.45 4.98 -12.74
CA ILE A 25 12.75 4.11 -13.68
C ILE A 25 13.37 4.26 -15.07
N PRO A 26 13.93 3.20 -15.68
CA PRO A 26 14.39 3.24 -17.07
C PRO A 26 13.21 3.13 -18.04
N PHE A 27 12.86 4.23 -18.70
CA PHE A 27 11.75 4.28 -19.65
C PHE A 27 12.01 3.45 -20.90
N ASN A 28 10.97 2.81 -21.44
CA ASN A 28 10.96 2.15 -22.75
C ASN A 28 9.57 2.18 -23.39
N ASP A 29 9.49 1.82 -24.68
CA ASP A 29 8.27 1.93 -25.49
C ASP A 29 7.12 1.01 -25.07
N LYS A 30 7.37 0.01 -24.21
CA LYS A 30 6.36 -0.91 -23.70
C LYS A 30 5.89 -0.56 -22.28
N MET A 31 6.34 0.57 -21.76
CA MET A 31 6.06 1.02 -20.41
C MET A 31 5.40 2.40 -20.42
N GLU A 32 4.44 2.59 -19.55
CA GLU A 32 3.92 3.93 -19.19
C GLU A 32 4.10 4.19 -17.69
N VAL A 33 4.39 5.42 -17.35
CA VAL A 33 4.40 5.89 -15.95
C VAL A 33 3.25 6.88 -15.79
N ILE A 34 2.42 6.63 -14.78
CA ILE A 34 1.25 7.43 -14.45
C ILE A 34 1.44 7.98 -13.03
N VAL A 35 1.48 9.29 -12.91
CA VAL A 35 1.44 9.99 -11.62
C VAL A 35 0.05 10.55 -11.41
N VAL A 36 -0.60 10.15 -10.34
CA VAL A 36 -1.86 10.75 -9.89
C VAL A 36 -1.53 11.81 -8.86
N ASP A 37 -1.62 13.08 -9.26
CA ASP A 37 -1.53 14.19 -8.30
C ASP A 37 -2.86 14.29 -7.54
N ASN A 38 -2.82 13.92 -6.27
CA ASN A 38 -3.99 13.72 -5.43
C ASN A 38 -4.41 15.01 -4.70
N ALA A 39 -4.49 16.11 -5.46
CA ALA A 39 -4.74 17.48 -4.99
C ALA A 39 -3.58 18.03 -4.15
N SER A 40 -2.36 17.96 -4.66
CA SER A 40 -1.20 18.61 -4.05
C SER A 40 -1.30 20.14 -4.14
N ASN A 41 -0.61 20.79 -3.23
CA ASN A 41 -0.38 22.24 -3.28
C ASN A 41 0.76 22.57 -4.28
N ASN A 42 0.99 23.86 -4.55
CA ASN A 42 2.18 24.37 -5.24
C ASN A 42 2.40 23.87 -6.68
N GLU A 43 1.32 23.56 -7.41
CA GLU A 43 1.39 23.16 -8.83
C GLU A 43 2.36 21.98 -9.09
N GLU A 44 2.41 21.01 -8.17
CA GLU A 44 3.35 19.88 -8.28
C GLU A 44 3.12 19.06 -9.55
N ALA A 45 1.86 18.90 -9.98
CA ALA A 45 1.53 18.20 -11.22
C ALA A 45 2.18 18.85 -12.45
N GLU A 46 2.16 20.18 -12.54
CA GLU A 46 2.79 20.94 -13.61
C GLU A 46 4.30 20.81 -13.59
N GLN A 47 4.90 20.82 -12.40
CA GLN A 47 6.34 20.66 -12.24
C GLN A 47 6.80 19.26 -12.67
N ILE A 48 6.04 18.20 -12.32
CA ILE A 48 6.30 16.83 -12.76
C ILE A 48 6.18 16.73 -14.29
N SER A 49 5.08 17.22 -14.88
CA SER A 49 4.86 17.18 -16.33
C SER A 49 5.94 17.93 -17.13
N LYS A 50 6.43 19.05 -16.60
CA LYS A 50 7.51 19.83 -17.23
C LYS A 50 8.84 19.10 -17.21
N ARG A 51 9.16 18.40 -16.10
CA ARG A 51 10.42 17.70 -15.95
C ARG A 51 10.43 16.36 -16.71
N PHE A 52 9.29 15.69 -16.78
CA PHE A 52 9.13 14.37 -17.43
C PHE A 52 7.94 14.41 -18.40
N PRO A 53 8.15 14.90 -19.64
CA PRO A 53 7.06 15.02 -20.63
C PRO A 53 6.43 13.70 -21.03
N ASP A 54 7.16 12.57 -20.91
CA ASP A 54 6.68 11.23 -21.24
C ASP A 54 5.84 10.59 -20.10
N VAL A 55 5.79 11.22 -18.93
CA VAL A 55 4.98 10.77 -17.80
C VAL A 55 3.57 11.31 -17.92
N LYS A 56 2.60 10.43 -17.81
CA LYS A 56 1.19 10.81 -17.76
C LYS A 56 0.82 11.31 -16.37
N VAL A 57 0.62 12.61 -16.22
CA VAL A 57 0.15 13.21 -14.96
C VAL A 57 -1.35 13.42 -14.99
N ILE A 58 -2.04 12.94 -13.94
CA ILE A 58 -3.50 13.07 -13.75
C ILE A 58 -3.73 13.89 -12.49
N LYS A 59 -4.40 15.04 -12.63
CA LYS A 59 -4.78 15.87 -11.48
C LYS A 59 -6.15 15.46 -10.94
N SER A 60 -6.22 15.27 -9.63
CA SER A 60 -7.49 15.16 -8.92
C SER A 60 -7.85 16.48 -8.25
N ASP A 61 -9.13 16.85 -8.30
CA ASP A 61 -9.62 18.09 -7.66
C ASP A 61 -9.68 18.00 -6.13
N LYS A 62 -9.54 16.78 -5.58
CA LYS A 62 -9.56 16.53 -4.14
C LYS A 62 -8.68 15.34 -3.79
N ASN A 63 -8.20 15.30 -2.55
CA ASN A 63 -7.49 14.14 -2.03
C ASN A 63 -8.45 12.95 -1.89
N LEU A 64 -8.24 11.93 -2.72
CA LEU A 64 -9.04 10.70 -2.79
C LEU A 64 -8.55 9.61 -1.80
N GLY A 65 -7.48 9.89 -1.05
CA GLY A 65 -6.77 8.89 -0.25
C GLY A 65 -5.96 7.92 -1.11
N PHE A 66 -5.44 6.89 -0.48
CA PHE A 66 -4.56 5.91 -1.15
C PHE A 66 -5.33 5.07 -2.17
N ALA A 67 -6.45 4.47 -1.76
CA ALA A 67 -7.24 3.62 -2.66
C ALA A 67 -7.80 4.40 -3.85
N GLY A 68 -8.38 5.57 -3.62
CA GLY A 68 -8.99 6.37 -4.69
C GLY A 68 -7.97 6.90 -5.69
N GLY A 69 -6.80 7.34 -5.22
CA GLY A 69 -5.69 7.77 -6.07
C GLY A 69 -5.18 6.61 -6.96
N ASN A 70 -4.90 5.44 -6.37
CA ASN A 70 -4.51 4.26 -7.14
C ASN A 70 -5.59 3.85 -8.15
N ASN A 71 -6.86 3.82 -7.76
CA ASN A 71 -7.96 3.49 -8.66
C ASN A 71 -8.08 4.44 -9.84
N LEU A 72 -7.80 5.74 -9.64
CA LEU A 72 -7.78 6.71 -10.72
C LEU A 72 -6.65 6.39 -11.72
N GLY A 73 -5.45 6.05 -11.22
CA GLY A 73 -4.33 5.61 -12.04
C GLY A 73 -4.63 4.28 -12.78
N ILE A 74 -5.20 3.29 -12.10
CA ILE A 74 -5.60 1.99 -12.67
C ILE A 74 -6.57 2.20 -13.84
N LYS A 75 -7.60 3.02 -13.67
CA LYS A 75 -8.60 3.33 -14.73
C LYS A 75 -7.98 4.01 -15.94
N ALA A 76 -6.93 4.80 -15.75
CA ALA A 76 -6.25 5.55 -16.80
C ALA A 76 -5.14 4.77 -17.50
N SER A 77 -4.73 3.63 -16.94
CA SER A 77 -3.63 2.79 -17.40
C SER A 77 -4.05 1.83 -18.53
N LYS A 78 -3.07 1.42 -19.35
CA LYS A 78 -3.27 0.52 -20.51
C LYS A 78 -2.51 -0.80 -20.39
N GLY A 79 -1.51 -0.88 -19.52
CA GLY A 79 -0.62 -2.03 -19.40
C GLY A 79 -1.34 -3.31 -18.97
N LYS A 80 -0.83 -4.44 -19.43
CA LYS A 80 -1.23 -5.78 -19.01
C LYS A 80 -0.91 -6.04 -17.55
N TYR A 81 0.20 -5.47 -17.07
CA TYR A 81 0.66 -5.50 -15.68
C TYR A 81 0.60 -4.10 -15.10
N LEU A 82 0.13 -3.99 -13.86
CA LEU A 82 0.02 -2.73 -13.15
C LEU A 82 0.92 -2.79 -11.93
N PHE A 83 1.91 -1.90 -11.88
CA PHE A 83 2.80 -1.79 -10.74
C PHE A 83 2.40 -0.56 -9.91
N LEU A 84 1.67 -0.81 -8.82
CA LEU A 84 1.33 0.23 -7.85
C LEU A 84 2.53 0.43 -6.93
N ILE A 85 3.05 1.64 -6.87
CA ILE A 85 4.25 1.95 -6.10
C ILE A 85 4.13 3.31 -5.43
N ASN A 86 4.54 3.42 -4.16
CA ASN A 86 4.55 4.69 -3.45
C ASN A 86 5.55 5.66 -4.05
N ASN A 87 5.22 6.94 -4.06
CA ASN A 87 6.08 7.99 -4.59
C ASN A 87 7.38 8.22 -3.79
N ASP A 88 7.41 7.80 -2.52
CA ASP A 88 8.59 7.87 -1.64
C ASP A 88 9.46 6.61 -1.67
N THR A 89 9.43 5.93 -2.81
CA THR A 89 10.29 4.78 -3.11
C THR A 89 11.29 5.10 -4.23
N TYR A 90 12.30 4.26 -4.39
CA TYR A 90 13.21 4.28 -5.56
C TYR A 90 13.81 2.90 -5.79
N PHE A 91 14.40 2.72 -6.98
CA PHE A 91 15.17 1.55 -7.35
C PHE A 91 16.67 1.89 -7.41
N GLU A 92 17.54 1.03 -6.86
CA GLU A 92 18.96 1.03 -7.18
C GLU A 92 19.20 0.18 -8.44
N GLU A 93 18.46 -0.94 -8.57
CA GLU A 93 18.41 -1.78 -9.75
C GLU A 93 16.92 -2.03 -10.11
N PHE A 94 16.54 -1.67 -11.33
CA PHE A 94 15.18 -1.82 -11.82
C PHE A 94 14.95 -3.23 -12.37
N ASN A 95 14.60 -4.18 -11.53
CA ASN A 95 14.37 -5.58 -11.92
C ASN A 95 12.88 -5.99 -11.82
N VAL A 96 11.99 -5.18 -12.38
CA VAL A 96 10.54 -5.46 -12.37
C VAL A 96 10.20 -6.67 -13.24
N GLN A 97 11.10 -7.06 -14.20
CA GLN A 97 10.92 -8.26 -14.99
C GLN A 97 10.82 -9.52 -14.13
N ALA A 98 11.58 -9.60 -13.02
CA ALA A 98 11.48 -10.73 -12.09
C ALA A 98 10.08 -10.87 -11.47
N LEU A 99 9.40 -9.75 -11.19
CA LEU A 99 8.01 -9.78 -10.71
C LEU A 99 7.04 -10.25 -11.80
N ILE A 100 7.24 -9.81 -13.06
CA ILE A 100 6.44 -10.25 -14.21
C ILE A 100 6.61 -11.75 -14.44
N ASP A 101 7.84 -12.24 -14.40
CA ASP A 101 8.15 -13.68 -14.56
C ASP A 101 7.47 -14.52 -13.47
N ARG A 102 7.50 -14.03 -12.22
CA ARG A 102 6.77 -14.67 -11.11
C ARG A 102 5.26 -14.68 -11.36
N LEU A 103 4.66 -13.57 -11.76
CA LEU A 103 3.23 -13.51 -12.11
C LEU A 103 2.85 -14.53 -13.20
N ASN A 104 3.73 -14.74 -14.17
CA ASN A 104 3.47 -15.63 -15.30
C ASN A 104 3.79 -17.10 -15.01
N SER A 105 4.48 -17.40 -13.91
CA SER A 105 4.84 -18.79 -13.54
C SER A 105 3.63 -19.64 -13.15
N ASP A 106 2.53 -19.01 -12.73
CA ASP A 106 1.25 -19.68 -12.42
C ASP A 106 0.09 -18.72 -12.70
N SER A 107 -0.96 -19.22 -13.35
CA SER A 107 -2.18 -18.44 -13.65
C SER A 107 -2.92 -17.99 -12.41
N ASN A 108 -2.76 -18.69 -11.29
CA ASN A 108 -3.40 -18.35 -10.01
C ASN A 108 -2.68 -17.23 -9.26
N ILE A 109 -1.49 -16.78 -9.69
CA ILE A 109 -0.83 -15.65 -9.06
C ILE A 109 -1.46 -14.36 -9.57
N GLY A 110 -2.07 -13.59 -8.66
CA GLY A 110 -2.71 -12.30 -8.98
C GLY A 110 -1.85 -11.10 -8.63
N ILE A 111 -1.07 -11.19 -7.55
CA ILE A 111 -0.21 -10.10 -7.04
C ILE A 111 1.17 -10.64 -6.71
N VAL A 112 2.21 -9.85 -7.02
CA VAL A 112 3.59 -10.10 -6.57
C VAL A 112 4.15 -8.84 -5.95
N CYS A 113 4.73 -8.96 -4.75
CA CYS A 113 5.41 -7.89 -4.06
C CYS A 113 6.93 -8.09 -4.10
N PRO A 114 7.72 -7.04 -4.35
CA PRO A 114 9.17 -7.09 -4.26
C PRO A 114 9.64 -7.20 -2.80
N LYS A 115 10.93 -7.46 -2.60
CA LYS A 115 11.61 -7.14 -1.34
C LYS A 115 11.56 -5.63 -1.13
N ILE A 116 11.17 -5.19 0.06
CA ILE A 116 11.17 -3.77 0.39
C ILE A 116 12.17 -3.54 1.53
N ARG A 117 13.07 -2.57 1.31
CA ARG A 117 14.06 -2.14 2.29
C ARG A 117 13.81 -0.68 2.67
N PHE A 118 14.15 -0.33 3.90
CA PHE A 118 14.17 1.09 4.28
C PHE A 118 15.27 1.82 3.52
N ALA A 119 15.00 3.06 3.12
CA ALA A 119 15.96 3.89 2.40
C ALA A 119 17.05 4.51 3.31
N TRP A 120 16.87 4.49 4.63
CA TRP A 120 17.83 5.02 5.59
C TRP A 120 18.86 3.97 6.02
N PRO A 121 20.15 4.33 6.19
CA PRO A 121 21.20 3.40 6.58
C PRO A 121 20.93 2.68 7.92
N PRO A 122 21.27 1.40 8.07
CA PRO A 122 21.95 0.51 7.12
C PRO A 122 21.02 -0.16 6.09
N GLN A 123 19.90 0.44 5.75
CA GLN A 123 18.89 -0.06 4.81
C GLN A 123 18.31 -1.44 5.22
N PRO A 124 17.79 -1.56 6.44
CA PRO A 124 17.22 -2.83 6.90
C PRO A 124 16.00 -3.22 6.09
N ILE A 125 15.61 -4.50 6.19
CA ILE A 125 14.42 -5.02 5.54
C ILE A 125 13.18 -4.39 6.15
N GLN A 126 12.26 -3.91 5.32
CA GLN A 126 10.93 -3.49 5.72
C GLN A 126 9.90 -4.60 5.51
N PHE A 127 10.05 -5.37 4.42
CA PHE A 127 9.10 -6.40 4.04
C PHE A 127 9.77 -7.52 3.22
N ALA A 128 9.57 -8.74 3.69
CA ALA A 128 9.86 -9.98 3.00
C ALA A 128 8.66 -10.96 3.08
N GLY A 129 7.43 -10.42 3.03
CA GLY A 129 6.18 -11.13 3.24
C GLY A 129 5.50 -10.76 4.56
N TYR A 130 4.29 -11.27 4.78
CA TYR A 130 3.52 -11.09 6.01
C TYR A 130 3.19 -12.42 6.67
N THR A 131 3.03 -12.42 7.99
CA THR A 131 2.32 -13.47 8.71
C THR A 131 0.80 -13.31 8.52
N PRO A 132 0.01 -14.40 8.65
CA PRO A 132 -1.44 -14.28 8.63
C PRO A 132 -1.97 -13.34 9.72
N LEU A 133 -3.08 -12.63 9.45
CA LEU A 133 -3.79 -11.86 10.46
C LEU A 133 -4.37 -12.79 11.54
N SER A 134 -4.20 -12.40 12.79
CA SER A 134 -4.98 -13.01 13.86
C SER A 134 -6.47 -12.69 13.68
N ASN A 135 -7.30 -13.71 13.74
CA ASN A 135 -8.75 -13.58 13.51
C ASN A 135 -9.48 -12.69 14.53
N ILE A 136 -8.90 -12.49 15.72
CA ILE A 136 -9.52 -11.68 16.79
C ILE A 136 -8.82 -10.35 16.92
N THR A 137 -7.48 -10.37 17.03
CA THR A 137 -6.72 -9.16 17.28
C THR A 137 -6.48 -8.33 16.01
N ILE A 138 -6.70 -8.91 14.83
CA ILE A 138 -6.48 -8.26 13.52
C ILE A 138 -5.08 -7.65 13.46
N ARG A 139 -4.09 -8.44 13.77
CA ARG A 139 -2.67 -8.09 13.73
C ARG A 139 -1.90 -9.13 12.96
N ASN A 140 -0.97 -8.69 12.19
CA ASN A 140 0.07 -9.47 11.52
C ASN A 140 1.43 -8.79 11.74
N GLN A 141 2.47 -9.42 11.25
CA GLN A 141 3.83 -8.88 11.28
C GLN A 141 4.41 -8.99 9.87
N ALA A 142 5.19 -7.98 9.47
CA ALA A 142 6.03 -8.09 8.30
C ALA A 142 7.24 -8.97 8.65
N ILE A 143 7.51 -9.96 7.81
CA ILE A 143 8.67 -10.84 7.92
C ILE A 143 9.92 -10.03 7.60
N GLY A 144 10.96 -10.17 8.41
CA GLY A 144 12.24 -9.47 8.26
C GLY A 144 12.22 -8.00 8.71
N PHE A 145 11.12 -7.46 9.24
CA PHE A 145 11.00 -6.04 9.59
C PHE A 145 12.07 -5.57 10.57
N GLY A 146 12.90 -4.63 10.13
CA GLY A 146 13.98 -4.04 10.92
C GLY A 146 15.27 -4.88 10.95
N GLU A 147 15.29 -6.05 10.32
CA GLU A 147 16.50 -6.89 10.24
C GLU A 147 17.45 -6.38 9.17
N GLU A 148 18.77 -6.50 9.41
CA GLU A 148 19.76 -6.31 8.37
C GLU A 148 19.63 -7.39 7.29
N ASP A 149 19.81 -7.01 6.02
CA ASP A 149 19.74 -7.94 4.90
C ASP A 149 21.10 -8.62 4.67
N HIS A 150 21.18 -9.89 5.05
CA HIS A 150 22.33 -10.77 4.83
C HIS A 150 22.02 -11.87 3.81
N GLY A 151 20.95 -11.72 3.00
CA GLY A 151 20.51 -12.73 2.05
C GLY A 151 19.61 -13.83 2.67
N GLN A 152 19.07 -13.62 3.87
CA GLN A 152 18.24 -14.63 4.57
C GLN A 152 16.84 -14.78 3.97
N TYR A 153 16.40 -13.83 3.12
CA TYR A 153 15.06 -13.83 2.50
C TYR A 153 15.13 -13.86 0.96
N GLU A 154 16.02 -14.66 0.39
CA GLU A 154 16.23 -14.77 -1.08
C GLU A 154 15.34 -15.85 -1.73
N THR A 155 14.41 -16.46 -0.98
CA THR A 155 13.49 -17.45 -1.52
C THR A 155 12.10 -16.85 -1.71
N ALA A 156 11.59 -16.90 -2.95
CA ALA A 156 10.22 -16.48 -3.24
C ALA A 156 9.21 -17.42 -2.59
N HIS A 157 8.13 -16.86 -2.02
CA HIS A 157 7.09 -17.63 -1.35
C HIS A 157 5.75 -16.90 -1.37
N THR A 158 4.68 -17.63 -1.05
CA THR A 158 3.35 -17.01 -0.89
C THR A 158 3.28 -16.16 0.37
N THR A 159 2.58 -15.04 0.27
CA THR A 159 2.28 -14.17 1.41
C THR A 159 0.77 -13.92 1.47
N PRO A 160 0.16 -13.84 2.66
CA PRO A 160 -1.29 -13.64 2.75
C PRO A 160 -1.76 -12.25 2.28
N TYR A 161 -0.88 -11.26 2.30
CA TYR A 161 -1.23 -9.87 1.97
C TYR A 161 -0.12 -9.20 1.17
N ALA A 162 -0.52 -8.31 0.27
CA ALA A 162 0.38 -7.41 -0.44
C ALA A 162 0.83 -6.25 0.46
N HIS A 163 1.98 -5.69 0.17
CA HIS A 163 2.48 -4.48 0.83
C HIS A 163 2.10 -3.24 0.03
N GLY A 164 1.49 -2.25 0.68
CA GLY A 164 0.99 -1.04 0.02
C GLY A 164 2.07 -0.19 -0.67
N ALA A 165 3.33 -0.29 -0.24
CA ALA A 165 4.39 0.50 -0.85
C ALA A 165 4.78 0.03 -2.26
N ALA A 166 4.64 -1.27 -2.57
CA ALA A 166 4.96 -1.79 -3.91
C ALA A 166 4.27 -3.13 -4.16
N MET A 167 3.47 -3.22 -5.23
CA MET A 167 2.81 -4.45 -5.66
C MET A 167 2.58 -4.46 -7.17
N LEU A 168 2.95 -5.55 -7.84
CA LEU A 168 2.66 -5.79 -9.25
C LEU A 168 1.46 -6.71 -9.38
N ILE A 169 0.50 -6.36 -10.27
CA ILE A 169 -0.80 -7.01 -10.36
C ILE A 169 -1.13 -7.27 -11.83
N LYS A 170 -1.72 -8.42 -12.13
CA LYS A 170 -2.32 -8.68 -13.45
C LYS A 170 -3.59 -7.85 -13.63
N ARG A 171 -3.76 -7.18 -14.79
CA ARG A 171 -5.00 -6.46 -15.11
C ARG A 171 -6.21 -7.38 -15.07
N GLU A 172 -6.12 -8.56 -15.69
CA GLU A 172 -7.20 -9.56 -15.68
C GLU A 172 -7.66 -9.96 -14.28
N ALA A 173 -6.74 -9.96 -13.31
CA ALA A 173 -7.07 -10.25 -11.93
C ALA A 173 -7.86 -9.08 -11.29
N ILE A 174 -7.47 -7.82 -11.60
CA ILE A 174 -8.25 -6.65 -11.16
C ILE A 174 -9.64 -6.65 -11.80
N ASP A 175 -9.75 -6.96 -13.09
CA ASP A 175 -11.03 -7.00 -13.81
C ASP A 175 -11.98 -8.02 -13.17
N LYS A 176 -11.46 -9.14 -12.66
CA LYS A 176 -12.24 -10.17 -11.95
C LYS A 176 -12.54 -9.83 -10.50
N VAL A 177 -11.59 -9.26 -9.78
CA VAL A 177 -11.67 -8.98 -8.33
C VAL A 177 -12.34 -7.64 -8.04
N GLY A 178 -12.15 -6.68 -8.91
CA GLY A 178 -12.54 -5.28 -8.73
C GLY A 178 -11.41 -4.41 -8.19
N LEU A 179 -11.70 -3.12 -8.12
CA LEU A 179 -10.77 -2.07 -7.69
C LEU A 179 -10.53 -2.10 -6.18
N MET A 180 -9.48 -1.39 -5.75
CA MET A 180 -9.13 -1.24 -4.33
C MET A 180 -10.28 -0.57 -3.55
N PRO A 181 -10.67 -1.06 -2.35
CA PRO A 181 -11.79 -0.51 -1.58
C PRO A 181 -11.54 0.93 -1.10
N GLU A 182 -12.27 1.91 -1.65
CA GLU A 182 -12.10 3.34 -1.32
C GLU A 182 -12.67 3.75 0.05
N CYS A 183 -13.42 2.86 0.71
CA CYS A 183 -14.02 3.16 2.00
C CYS A 183 -13.01 3.42 3.13
N TYR A 184 -11.76 3.03 2.94
CA TYR A 184 -10.70 3.19 3.95
C TYR A 184 -10.09 4.59 3.96
N PHE A 185 -9.85 5.18 2.81
CA PHE A 185 -9.10 6.40 2.55
C PHE A 185 -7.59 6.22 2.74
N LEU A 186 -7.14 5.66 3.89
CA LEU A 186 -5.75 5.42 4.23
C LEU A 186 -5.64 4.32 5.30
N TYR A 187 -4.75 3.34 5.09
CA TYR A 187 -4.50 2.14 5.89
C TYR A 187 -5.63 1.10 5.84
N TYR A 188 -5.27 -0.17 5.71
CA TYR A 188 -6.09 -1.37 5.62
C TYR A 188 -6.73 -1.65 4.25
N GLU A 189 -6.70 -0.71 3.31
CA GLU A 189 -7.21 -0.93 1.95
C GLU A 189 -6.48 -2.06 1.22
N GLU A 190 -5.16 -2.12 1.33
CA GLU A 190 -4.32 -3.16 0.73
C GLU A 190 -4.57 -4.54 1.37
N LEU A 191 -4.85 -4.58 2.66
CA LEU A 191 -5.21 -5.82 3.36
C LEU A 191 -6.57 -6.35 2.91
N ASP A 192 -7.58 -5.48 2.85
CA ASP A 192 -8.92 -5.86 2.38
C ASP A 192 -8.89 -6.29 0.92
N TRP A 193 -8.16 -5.54 0.08
CA TRP A 193 -8.00 -5.90 -1.32
C TRP A 193 -7.29 -7.24 -1.50
N SER A 194 -6.24 -7.50 -0.74
CA SER A 194 -5.57 -8.81 -0.68
C SER A 194 -6.55 -9.95 -0.33
N MET A 195 -7.43 -9.72 0.66
CA MET A 195 -8.47 -10.67 1.00
C MET A 195 -9.49 -10.88 -0.13
N MET A 196 -9.79 -9.85 -0.93
CA MET A 196 -10.65 -9.98 -2.13
C MET A 196 -9.96 -10.86 -3.18
N PHE A 197 -8.66 -10.68 -3.44
CA PHE A 197 -7.89 -11.52 -4.35
C PHE A 197 -7.87 -12.98 -3.90
N THR A 198 -7.60 -13.24 -2.63
CA THR A 198 -7.57 -14.60 -2.08
C THR A 198 -8.96 -15.27 -2.17
N ARG A 199 -10.06 -14.55 -1.89
CA ARG A 199 -11.42 -15.08 -2.07
C ARG A 199 -11.78 -15.37 -3.53
N ALA A 200 -11.18 -14.66 -4.47
CA ALA A 200 -11.35 -14.93 -5.89
C ALA A 200 -10.47 -16.08 -6.42
N GLY A 201 -9.69 -16.72 -5.55
CA GLY A 201 -8.81 -17.86 -5.86
C GLY A 201 -7.39 -17.48 -6.28
N TYR A 202 -7.02 -16.21 -6.16
CA TYR A 202 -5.66 -15.78 -6.47
C TYR A 202 -4.72 -15.91 -5.28
N GLN A 203 -3.44 -16.17 -5.59
CA GLN A 203 -2.32 -16.16 -4.66
C GLN A 203 -1.62 -14.80 -4.73
N ILE A 204 -0.99 -14.43 -3.61
CA ILE A 204 -0.10 -13.27 -3.49
C ILE A 204 1.29 -13.80 -3.16
N TRP A 205 2.30 -13.31 -3.87
CA TRP A 205 3.68 -13.79 -3.72
C TRP A 205 4.64 -12.67 -3.35
N TYR A 206 5.68 -13.05 -2.64
CA TYR A 206 6.89 -12.28 -2.41
C TYR A 206 7.97 -12.77 -3.38
N GLU A 207 8.64 -11.85 -4.08
CA GLU A 207 9.73 -12.13 -5.02
C GLU A 207 10.96 -11.27 -4.68
N PRO A 208 12.03 -11.87 -4.11
CA PRO A 208 13.20 -11.12 -3.63
C PRO A 208 14.11 -10.57 -4.74
N LYS A 209 14.03 -11.11 -5.97
CA LYS A 209 14.88 -10.68 -7.08
C LYS A 209 14.63 -9.24 -7.54
N CYS A 210 13.54 -8.63 -7.10
CA CYS A 210 13.28 -7.21 -7.25
C CYS A 210 13.30 -6.56 -5.86
N THR A 211 14.12 -5.53 -5.68
CA THR A 211 14.21 -4.78 -4.43
C THR A 211 13.78 -3.33 -4.65
N VAL A 212 12.94 -2.83 -3.76
CA VAL A 212 12.47 -1.44 -3.72
C VAL A 212 12.92 -0.81 -2.40
N PHE A 213 13.49 0.38 -2.47
CA PHE A 213 13.86 1.17 -1.29
C PHE A 213 12.75 2.16 -0.98
N HIS A 214 12.28 2.17 0.29
CA HIS A 214 11.15 2.98 0.72
C HIS A 214 11.57 3.90 1.86
N LYS A 215 11.35 5.19 1.70
CA LYS A 215 11.71 6.20 2.71
C LYS A 215 10.78 6.15 3.91
N GLU A 216 9.58 5.55 3.75
CA GLU A 216 8.49 5.57 4.72
C GLU A 216 8.20 7.01 5.14
N SER A 217 7.78 7.82 4.18
CA SER A 217 7.67 9.25 4.36
C SER A 217 6.69 9.59 5.48
N GLN A 218 7.02 10.67 6.12
CA GLN A 218 6.31 11.21 7.25
C GLN A 218 5.05 11.99 6.85
N ALA A 219 4.51 11.78 5.64
CA ALA A 219 3.35 12.51 5.12
C ALA A 219 2.15 12.50 6.08
N THR A 220 2.01 11.46 6.91
CA THR A 220 0.96 11.37 7.93
C THR A 220 1.46 11.56 9.36
N GLY A 221 2.79 11.59 9.58
CA GLY A 221 3.43 11.61 10.90
C GLY A 221 3.13 10.33 11.71
N GLN A 222 4.18 9.62 12.15
CA GLN A 222 4.04 8.34 12.87
C GLN A 222 3.15 8.41 14.12
N ASN A 223 3.04 9.57 14.76
CA ASN A 223 2.25 9.81 15.96
C ASN A 223 1.15 10.87 15.75
N SER A 224 0.52 10.95 14.57
CA SER A 224 -0.52 11.95 14.32
C SER A 224 -1.91 11.46 14.81
N PRO A 225 -2.79 12.40 15.26
CA PRO A 225 -4.19 12.08 15.54
C PRO A 225 -4.93 11.52 14.30
N LEU A 226 -4.55 11.96 13.09
CA LEU A 226 -5.10 11.47 11.83
C LEU A 226 -4.82 9.97 11.66
N ARG A 227 -3.58 9.54 11.89
CA ARG A 227 -3.20 8.13 11.88
C ARG A 227 -3.99 7.32 12.91
N THR A 228 -4.10 7.85 14.14
CA THR A 228 -4.90 7.22 15.20
C THR A 228 -6.34 7.00 14.76
N TYR A 229 -6.97 8.02 14.18
CA TYR A 229 -8.34 7.93 13.67
C TYR A 229 -8.51 6.84 12.62
N TYR A 230 -7.69 6.86 11.56
CA TYR A 230 -7.83 5.90 10.47
C TYR A 230 -7.51 4.47 10.90
N ILE A 231 -6.46 4.25 11.68
CA ILE A 231 -6.13 2.90 12.18
C ILE A 231 -7.26 2.35 13.05
N THR A 232 -7.82 3.15 13.96
CA THR A 232 -8.93 2.72 14.82
C THR A 232 -10.15 2.37 13.99
N ARG A 233 -10.59 3.29 13.12
CA ARG A 233 -11.78 3.12 12.28
C ARG A 233 -11.64 1.96 11.31
N ASN A 234 -10.52 1.90 10.60
CA ASN A 234 -10.35 1.00 9.48
C ASN A 234 -10.14 -0.45 9.92
N ARG A 235 -9.53 -0.66 11.09
CA ARG A 235 -9.42 -1.98 11.69
C ARG A 235 -10.79 -2.56 12.04
N LEU A 236 -11.69 -1.76 12.56
CA LEU A 236 -13.09 -2.15 12.80
C LEU A 236 -13.85 -2.36 11.48
N ARG A 237 -13.59 -1.51 10.47
CA ARG A 237 -14.14 -1.66 9.12
C ARG A 237 -13.70 -2.94 8.44
N LEU A 238 -12.43 -3.33 8.57
CA LEU A 238 -11.92 -4.60 8.05
C LEU A 238 -12.68 -5.78 8.66
N VAL A 239 -12.91 -5.75 9.99
CA VAL A 239 -13.74 -6.76 10.67
C VAL A 239 -15.17 -6.76 10.14
N LYS A 240 -15.78 -5.58 9.99
CA LYS A 240 -17.14 -5.44 9.46
C LYS A 240 -17.33 -6.09 8.10
N ARG A 241 -16.35 -5.92 7.21
CA ARG A 241 -16.40 -6.36 5.82
C ARG A 241 -16.01 -7.84 5.62
N ASN A 242 -15.07 -8.34 6.43
CA ASN A 242 -14.41 -9.61 6.14
C ASN A 242 -14.72 -10.74 7.14
N TYR A 243 -15.30 -10.45 8.30
CA TYR A 243 -15.56 -11.44 9.34
C TYR A 243 -17.06 -11.59 9.60
N GLN A 244 -17.45 -12.81 10.01
CA GLN A 244 -18.85 -13.15 10.29
C GLN A 244 -18.98 -13.92 11.60
N GLY A 245 -20.22 -14.09 12.11
CA GLY A 245 -20.55 -14.90 13.26
C GLY A 245 -19.82 -14.50 14.55
N LEU A 246 -19.47 -15.49 15.35
CA LEU A 246 -18.84 -15.29 16.67
C LEU A 246 -17.49 -14.58 16.58
N ILE A 247 -16.66 -14.90 15.57
CA ILE A 247 -15.33 -14.28 15.38
C ILE A 247 -15.48 -12.76 15.23
N LYS A 248 -16.44 -12.30 14.45
CA LYS A 248 -16.73 -10.86 14.27
C LYS A 248 -17.01 -10.19 15.61
N TRP A 249 -17.86 -10.78 16.44
CA TRP A 249 -18.22 -10.23 17.74
C TRP A 249 -17.04 -10.26 18.72
N LEU A 250 -16.27 -11.33 18.77
CA LEU A 250 -15.05 -11.42 19.58
C LEU A 250 -14.02 -10.35 19.17
N SER A 251 -13.86 -10.11 17.85
CA SER A 251 -13.00 -9.04 17.35
C SER A 251 -13.48 -7.66 17.80
N TYR A 252 -14.77 -7.37 17.75
CA TYR A 252 -15.31 -6.10 18.25
C TYR A 252 -15.14 -5.95 19.76
N CYS A 253 -15.42 -7.00 20.56
CA CYS A 253 -15.17 -6.98 21.99
C CYS A 253 -13.70 -6.69 22.32
N TYR A 254 -12.78 -7.32 21.58
CA TYR A 254 -11.36 -7.07 21.74
C TYR A 254 -10.97 -5.65 21.31
N LEU A 255 -11.36 -5.22 20.11
CA LEU A 255 -10.91 -3.95 19.52
C LEU A 255 -11.54 -2.74 20.22
N ILE A 256 -12.81 -2.79 20.58
CA ILE A 256 -13.51 -1.69 21.26
C ILE A 256 -13.32 -1.82 22.78
N GLY A 257 -13.60 -3.01 23.33
CA GLY A 257 -13.59 -3.22 24.79
C GLY A 257 -12.20 -3.16 25.40
N LEU A 258 -11.21 -3.87 24.84
CA LEU A 258 -9.86 -3.89 25.39
C LEU A 258 -8.96 -2.80 24.80
N VAL A 259 -8.79 -2.79 23.47
CA VAL A 259 -7.85 -1.86 22.81
C VAL A 259 -8.37 -0.43 22.88
N GLY A 260 -9.65 -0.20 22.56
CA GLY A 260 -10.26 1.12 22.61
C GLY A 260 -10.24 1.71 24.03
N SER A 261 -10.65 0.95 25.03
CA SER A 261 -10.62 1.39 26.43
C SER A 261 -9.21 1.69 26.92
N ARG A 262 -8.22 0.83 26.58
CA ARG A 262 -6.81 1.07 26.89
C ARG A 262 -6.31 2.38 26.26
N ASP A 263 -6.60 2.60 24.99
CA ASP A 263 -6.10 3.77 24.25
C ASP A 263 -6.80 5.06 24.76
N ILE A 264 -8.11 5.01 25.05
CA ILE A 264 -8.83 6.11 25.70
C ILE A 264 -8.20 6.46 27.05
N LEU A 265 -8.00 5.47 27.93
CA LEU A 265 -7.39 5.67 29.25
C LEU A 265 -5.97 6.25 29.12
N LYS A 266 -5.16 5.68 28.22
CA LYS A 266 -3.81 6.20 27.92
C LYS A 266 -3.84 7.66 27.51
N HIS A 267 -4.74 8.04 26.59
CA HIS A 267 -4.84 9.42 26.11
C HIS A 267 -5.35 10.39 27.18
N LEU A 268 -6.23 9.93 28.09
CA LEU A 268 -6.67 10.71 29.26
C LEU A 268 -5.52 10.94 30.25
N ILE A 269 -4.79 9.89 30.63
CA ILE A 269 -3.67 9.98 31.60
C ILE A 269 -2.56 10.91 31.06
N PHE A 270 -2.23 10.82 29.77
CA PHE A 270 -1.16 11.63 29.16
C PHE A 270 -1.63 12.97 28.59
N GLY A 271 -2.87 13.39 28.82
CA GLY A 271 -3.41 14.68 28.35
C GLY A 271 -3.47 14.83 26.82
N ARG A 272 -3.54 13.71 26.07
CA ARG A 272 -3.52 13.70 24.59
C ARG A 272 -4.93 13.87 24.00
N SER A 273 -5.55 15.03 24.21
CA SER A 273 -6.95 15.30 23.85
C SER A 273 -7.28 15.07 22.37
N HIS A 274 -6.38 15.41 21.44
CA HIS A 274 -6.56 15.18 20.00
C HIS A 274 -6.59 13.69 19.64
N HIS A 275 -5.73 12.87 20.25
CA HIS A 275 -5.74 11.41 20.06
C HIS A 275 -6.97 10.76 20.69
N LEU A 276 -7.40 11.24 21.87
CA LEU A 276 -8.64 10.80 22.50
C LEU A 276 -9.83 11.02 21.56
N LYS A 277 -9.97 12.24 21.05
CA LYS A 277 -11.02 12.57 20.07
C LYS A 277 -10.92 11.69 18.82
N ALA A 278 -9.72 11.47 18.31
CA ALA A 278 -9.47 10.61 17.14
C ALA A 278 -9.91 9.16 17.39
N THR A 279 -9.55 8.59 18.55
CA THR A 279 -9.97 7.22 18.92
C THR A 279 -11.49 7.11 19.04
N LEU A 280 -12.14 8.01 19.78
CA LEU A 280 -13.61 8.01 19.97
C LEU A 280 -14.35 8.17 18.63
N THR A 281 -13.87 9.10 17.78
CA THR A 281 -14.46 9.33 16.46
C THR A 281 -14.22 8.14 15.53
N GLY A 282 -13.04 7.51 15.61
CA GLY A 282 -12.72 6.30 14.85
C GLY A 282 -13.64 5.13 15.22
N ILE A 283 -13.92 4.94 16.52
CA ILE A 283 -14.88 3.91 16.98
C ILE A 283 -16.30 4.25 16.52
N ARG A 284 -16.68 5.51 16.49
CA ARG A 284 -18.04 5.92 16.09
C ARG A 284 -18.31 5.75 14.58
N ASN A 285 -17.30 5.96 13.74
CA ASN A 285 -17.45 6.12 12.28
C ASN A 285 -17.07 4.88 11.45
N PHE A 286 -16.94 3.69 12.05
CA PHE A 286 -16.59 2.46 11.32
C PHE A 286 -17.78 1.78 10.62
#